data_47ad9c710915c5865a8b304b93d6f25f
#
_entry.id   47ad9c710915c5865a8b304b93d6f25f
#
_cell.length_a   1.000
_cell.length_b   1.000
_cell.length_c   1.000
_cell.angle_alpha   90.00
_cell.angle_beta   90.00
_cell.angle_gamma   90.00
#
_symmetry.space_group_name_H-M   'P 1'
#
loop_
_entity.id
_entity.type
_entity.pdbx_description
1 polymer ?
#
loop_
_entity_poly.entity_id
_entity_poly.type
_entity_poly.pdbx_seq_one_letter_code
_entity_poly.pdbx_strand_id
1 'polypeptide(L)'
;MKKLLIFLVVLFISLGCTQTSVPECEQDDTFSIEFTNGTNDSYDLYINDDFQQIMRANSRVTYDIPAGYWSAEVIQRSGYALYPNENTYSNTYESCTNYFIVF
;
A
#
# COMPACT_ATOMS: atom_id res chain seq x y z
N MET A 1 -19.72 48.07 11.91
CA MET A 1 -20.75 47.09 11.61
C MET A 1 -20.63 46.51 10.22
N LYS A 2 -20.52 47.32 9.23
CA LYS A 2 -20.36 46.83 7.86
C LYS A 2 -19.09 46.01 7.68
N LYS A 3 -18.04 46.33 8.40
CA LYS A 3 -16.79 45.60 8.39
C LYS A 3 -16.91 44.18 8.90
N LEU A 4 -17.78 43.97 9.87
CA LEU A 4 -18.05 42.65 10.42
C LEU A 4 -18.70 41.70 9.44
N LEU A 5 -19.60 42.21 8.62
CA LEU A 5 -20.28 41.43 7.60
C LEU A 5 -19.30 40.96 6.52
N ILE A 6 -18.44 41.84 6.10
CA ILE A 6 -17.42 41.51 5.09
C ILE A 6 -16.47 40.43 5.63
N PHE A 7 -16.11 40.51 6.87
CA PHE A 7 -15.26 39.56 7.53
C PHE A 7 -15.89 38.16 7.57
N LEU A 8 -17.16 38.08 7.85
CA LEU A 8 -17.92 36.83 7.86
C LEU A 8 -17.94 36.17 6.48
N VAL A 9 -18.12 36.95 5.43
CA VAL A 9 -18.14 36.42 4.07
C VAL A 9 -16.78 35.81 3.70
N VAL A 10 -15.70 36.44 4.08
CA VAL A 10 -14.35 35.94 3.83
C VAL A 10 -14.12 34.61 4.56
N LEU A 11 -14.64 34.47 5.76
CA LEU A 11 -14.56 33.23 6.52
C LEU A 11 -15.27 32.08 5.83
N PHE A 12 -16.43 32.33 5.26
CA PHE A 12 -17.18 31.32 4.52
C PHE A 12 -16.42 30.84 3.31
N ILE A 13 -15.80 31.71 2.59
CA ILE A 13 -15.00 31.37 1.42
C ILE A 13 -13.83 30.48 1.81
N SER A 14 -13.19 30.76 2.91
CA SER A 14 -12.08 29.95 3.42
C SER A 14 -12.51 28.53 3.75
N LEU A 15 -13.64 28.38 4.36
CA LEU A 15 -14.19 27.06 4.71
C LEU A 15 -14.53 26.23 3.47
N GLY A 16 -15.02 26.86 2.43
CA GLY A 16 -15.33 26.18 1.17
C GLY A 16 -14.12 25.55 0.52
N CYS A 17 -12.97 26.16 0.64
CA CYS A 17 -11.73 25.66 0.03
C CYS A 17 -11.18 24.39 0.69
N THR A 18 -11.56 24.10 1.92
CA THR A 18 -11.05 22.94 2.64
C THR A 18 -11.76 21.64 2.32
N GLN A 19 -12.79 21.67 1.52
CA GLN A 19 -13.61 20.50 1.21
C GLN A 19 -13.20 19.75 -0.04
N THR A 20 -12.22 20.23 -0.78
CA THR A 20 -11.79 19.65 -2.04
C THR A 20 -10.45 18.93 -1.88
N SER A 21 -10.35 18.05 -0.90
CA SER A 21 -9.14 17.25 -0.72
C SER A 21 -9.15 16.05 -1.67
N VAL A 22 -8.03 15.83 -2.33
CA VAL A 22 -7.80 14.65 -3.15
C VAL A 22 -7.24 13.55 -2.26
N PRO A 23 -7.67 12.28 -2.41
CA PRO A 23 -7.08 11.17 -1.65
C PRO A 23 -5.57 11.11 -1.79
N GLU A 24 -4.88 10.74 -0.72
CA GLU A 24 -3.42 10.67 -0.70
C GLU A 24 -2.88 9.72 -1.77
N CYS A 25 -3.54 8.58 -1.99
CA CYS A 25 -3.13 7.62 -3.01
C CYS A 25 -3.19 8.18 -4.42
N GLU A 26 -4.10 9.11 -4.71
CA GLU A 26 -4.15 9.80 -6.00
C GLU A 26 -3.04 10.83 -6.12
N GLN A 27 -2.76 11.56 -5.06
CA GLN A 27 -1.70 12.56 -5.05
C GLN A 27 -0.33 11.91 -5.25
N ASP A 28 -0.10 10.78 -4.60
CA ASP A 28 1.16 10.07 -4.64
C ASP A 28 1.23 9.05 -5.78
N ASP A 29 0.13 8.82 -6.47
CA ASP A 29 0.00 7.84 -7.55
C ASP A 29 0.44 6.45 -7.08
N THR A 30 -0.15 6.00 -5.97
CA THR A 30 0.16 4.71 -5.36
C THR A 30 -1.07 3.84 -5.23
N PHE A 31 -0.84 2.53 -5.11
CA PHE A 31 -1.84 1.56 -4.69
C PHE A 31 -1.34 0.83 -3.45
N SER A 32 -2.26 0.20 -2.74
CA SER A 32 -1.96 -0.51 -1.50
C SER A 32 -2.05 -2.02 -1.72
N ILE A 33 -1.08 -2.75 -1.17
CA ILE A 33 -1.07 -4.21 -1.23
C ILE A 33 -0.75 -4.78 0.14
N GLU A 34 -1.56 -5.73 0.60
CA GLU A 34 -1.36 -6.44 1.86
C GLU A 34 -0.90 -7.86 1.56
N PHE A 35 0.25 -8.22 2.11
CA PHE A 35 0.77 -9.58 2.05
C PHE A 35 0.46 -10.29 3.38
N THR A 36 -0.07 -11.49 3.28
CA THR A 36 -0.33 -12.35 4.45
C THR A 36 0.39 -13.67 4.27
N ASN A 37 1.26 -13.98 5.23
CA ASN A 37 1.89 -15.29 5.31
C ASN A 37 0.96 -16.21 6.12
N GLY A 38 0.19 -17.05 5.43
CA GLY A 38 -0.72 -18.00 6.05
C GLY A 38 -0.06 -19.33 6.45
N THR A 39 1.26 -19.43 6.37
CA THR A 39 2.01 -20.65 6.66
C THR A 39 2.61 -20.61 8.07
N ASN A 40 3.16 -21.74 8.50
CA ASN A 40 3.90 -21.84 9.75
C ASN A 40 5.40 -21.56 9.59
N ASP A 41 5.82 -21.15 8.40
CA ASP A 41 7.22 -20.92 8.07
C ASP A 41 7.50 -19.47 7.77
N SER A 42 8.75 -19.05 7.88
CA SER A 42 9.17 -17.71 7.54
C SER A 42 9.48 -17.62 6.05
N TYR A 43 9.18 -16.47 5.46
CA TYR A 43 9.42 -16.18 4.05
C TYR A 43 10.16 -14.85 3.89
N ASP A 44 11.03 -14.77 2.91
CA ASP A 44 11.64 -13.52 2.47
C ASP A 44 10.73 -12.86 1.46
N LEU A 45 10.42 -11.58 1.66
CA LEU A 45 9.57 -10.79 0.77
C LEU A 45 10.41 -9.84 -0.06
N TYR A 46 10.25 -9.91 -1.38
CA TYR A 46 10.85 -8.99 -2.35
C TYR A 46 9.75 -8.27 -3.11
N ILE A 47 9.95 -6.98 -3.34
CA ILE A 47 9.06 -6.17 -4.19
C ILE A 47 9.92 -5.50 -5.23
N ASN A 48 9.57 -5.68 -6.51
CA ASN A 48 10.34 -5.17 -7.65
C ASN A 48 11.83 -5.53 -7.55
N ASP A 49 12.09 -6.80 -7.19
CA ASP A 49 13.41 -7.39 -7.02
C ASP A 49 14.21 -6.87 -5.81
N ASP A 50 13.63 -6.01 -4.99
CA ASP A 50 14.26 -5.48 -3.80
C ASP A 50 13.75 -6.18 -2.55
N PHE A 51 14.67 -6.66 -1.72
CA PHE A 51 14.34 -7.28 -0.44
C PHE A 51 13.66 -6.26 0.49
N GLN A 52 12.52 -6.63 1.06
CA GLN A 52 11.78 -5.79 1.97
C GLN A 52 11.93 -6.22 3.42
N GLN A 53 11.55 -7.45 3.71
CA GLN A 53 11.60 -7.97 5.07
C GLN A 53 11.39 -9.47 5.09
N ILE A 54 11.65 -10.06 6.27
CA ILE A 54 11.28 -11.44 6.57
C ILE A 54 9.84 -11.43 7.08
N MET A 55 8.96 -12.17 6.42
CA MET A 55 7.60 -12.38 6.90
C MET A 55 7.54 -13.62 7.76
N ARG A 56 7.32 -13.42 9.05
CA ARG A 56 7.18 -14.52 10.00
C ARG A 56 5.87 -15.28 9.77
N ALA A 57 5.80 -16.50 10.30
CA ALA A 57 4.60 -17.30 10.25
C ALA A 57 3.37 -16.50 10.72
N ASN A 58 2.27 -16.60 9.99
CA ASN A 58 0.98 -15.99 10.33
C ASN A 58 1.03 -14.46 10.48
N SER A 59 1.97 -13.80 9.81
CA SER A 59 2.10 -12.35 9.82
C SER A 59 1.50 -11.72 8.56
N ARG A 60 1.27 -10.41 8.65
CA ARG A 60 0.81 -9.62 7.51
C ARG A 60 1.49 -8.27 7.50
N VAL A 61 1.65 -7.70 6.32
CA VAL A 61 2.26 -6.39 6.13
C VAL A 61 1.61 -5.70 4.94
N THR A 62 1.48 -4.38 5.01
CA THR A 62 0.91 -3.58 3.94
C THR A 62 1.95 -2.62 3.39
N TYR A 63 2.00 -2.50 2.06
CA TYR A 63 2.89 -1.57 1.36
C TYR A 63 2.08 -0.68 0.43
N ASP A 64 2.51 0.57 0.33
CA ASP A 64 2.07 1.49 -0.72
C ASP A 64 3.11 1.44 -1.84
N ILE A 65 2.66 1.11 -3.05
CA ILE A 65 3.53 0.88 -4.19
C ILE A 65 3.15 1.85 -5.30
N PRO A 66 4.12 2.44 -6.02
CA PRO A 66 3.81 3.29 -7.17
C PRO A 66 2.91 2.57 -8.17
N ALA A 67 1.88 3.27 -8.65
CA ALA A 67 0.95 2.72 -9.64
C ALA A 67 1.68 2.31 -10.90
N GLY A 68 1.15 1.32 -11.61
CA GLY A 68 1.73 0.75 -12.80
C GLY A 68 2.08 -0.70 -12.60
N TYR A 69 3.07 -1.18 -13.34
CA TYR A 69 3.53 -2.56 -13.24
C TYR A 69 4.33 -2.77 -11.96
N TRP A 70 4.04 -3.86 -11.28
CA TRP A 70 4.77 -4.28 -10.08
C TRP A 70 4.96 -5.79 -10.09
N SER A 71 5.96 -6.24 -9.36
CA SER A 71 6.18 -7.66 -9.11
C SER A 71 6.53 -7.86 -7.64
N ALA A 72 6.20 -9.04 -7.13
CA ALA A 72 6.57 -9.43 -5.79
C ALA A 72 6.95 -10.90 -5.80
N GLU A 73 7.87 -11.27 -4.91
CA GLU A 73 8.32 -12.65 -4.77
C GLU A 73 8.43 -12.97 -3.29
N VAL A 74 7.94 -14.13 -2.90
CA VAL A 74 8.12 -14.66 -1.56
C VAL A 74 8.86 -15.98 -1.65
N ILE A 75 9.95 -16.12 -0.89
CA ILE A 75 10.81 -17.29 -0.91
C ILE A 75 10.85 -17.84 0.52
N GLN A 76 10.49 -19.11 0.66
CA GLN A 76 10.50 -19.78 1.95
C GLN A 76 11.92 -19.78 2.54
N ARG A 77 12.02 -19.31 3.79
CA ARG A 77 13.29 -19.16 4.48
C ARG A 77 13.56 -20.34 5.42
N SER A 78 12.52 -20.95 5.97
CA SER A 78 12.63 -22.01 6.95
C SER A 78 11.57 -23.08 6.71
N GLY A 79 11.78 -24.25 7.27
CA GLY A 79 10.78 -25.31 7.25
C GLY A 79 10.77 -26.18 6.00
N TYR A 80 11.66 -25.96 5.05
CA TYR A 80 11.72 -26.78 3.84
C TYR A 80 12.78 -27.89 3.99
N ALA A 81 12.53 -29.06 3.35
CA ALA A 81 13.41 -30.21 3.43
C ALA A 81 14.49 -30.19 2.31
N LEU A 82 14.13 -29.88 1.08
CA LEU A 82 15.02 -29.92 -0.07
C LEU A 82 15.09 -28.59 -0.81
N TYR A 83 13.93 -28.01 -1.13
CA TYR A 83 13.82 -26.78 -1.90
C TYR A 83 12.88 -25.82 -1.22
N PRO A 84 13.23 -24.52 -1.16
CA PRO A 84 12.32 -23.53 -0.64
C PRO A 84 11.10 -23.38 -1.57
N ASN A 85 9.96 -23.10 -0.97
CA ASN A 85 8.76 -22.77 -1.72
C ASN A 85 8.90 -21.31 -2.21
N GLU A 86 8.60 -21.08 -3.47
CA GLU A 86 8.70 -19.76 -4.10
C GLU A 86 7.39 -19.43 -4.80
N ASN A 87 6.91 -18.22 -4.56
CA ASN A 87 5.73 -17.71 -5.24
C ASN A 87 6.04 -16.33 -5.81
N THR A 88 5.67 -16.12 -7.07
CA THR A 88 5.86 -14.85 -7.76
C THR A 88 4.51 -14.28 -8.17
N TYR A 89 4.34 -13.00 -7.95
CA TYR A 89 3.12 -12.27 -8.27
C TYR A 89 3.48 -11.04 -9.08
N SER A 90 2.71 -10.76 -10.12
CA SER A 90 2.90 -9.55 -10.91
C SER A 90 1.59 -9.09 -11.52
N ASN A 91 1.44 -7.80 -11.67
CA ASN A 91 0.27 -7.21 -12.30
C ASN A 91 0.51 -5.72 -12.56
N THR A 92 -0.51 -5.07 -13.13
CA THR A 92 -0.53 -3.63 -13.31
C THR A 92 -1.76 -3.07 -12.63
N TYR A 93 -1.58 -2.15 -11.70
CA TYR A 93 -2.68 -1.54 -10.95
C TYR A 93 -2.66 -0.03 -11.07
N GLU A 94 -3.86 0.54 -11.02
CA GLU A 94 -4.07 1.97 -10.97
C GLU A 94 -3.96 2.47 -9.53
N SER A 95 -3.77 3.76 -9.38
CA SER A 95 -3.75 4.39 -8.05
C SER A 95 -5.04 4.10 -7.28
N CYS A 96 -4.95 4.09 -5.96
CA CYS A 96 -6.05 3.84 -5.04
C CYS A 96 -6.68 2.46 -5.13
N THR A 97 -5.99 1.49 -5.72
CA THR A 97 -6.39 0.09 -5.70
C THR A 97 -5.91 -0.55 -4.39
N ASN A 98 -6.75 -1.41 -3.80
CA ASN A 98 -6.36 -2.22 -2.65
C ASN A 98 -6.32 -3.68 -3.09
N TYR A 99 -5.19 -4.34 -2.88
CA TYR A 99 -4.99 -5.71 -3.29
C TYR A 99 -4.46 -6.55 -2.13
N PHE A 100 -4.82 -7.84 -2.12
CA PHE A 100 -4.46 -8.76 -1.04
C PHE A 100 -3.81 -10.00 -1.63
N ILE A 101 -2.64 -10.37 -1.10
CA ILE A 101 -1.94 -11.60 -1.46
C ILE A 101 -1.80 -12.44 -0.20
N VAL A 102 -2.28 -13.68 -0.27
CA VAL A 102 -2.15 -14.68 0.80
C VAL A 102 -1.35 -15.84 0.25
N PHE A 103 -0.30 -16.22 0.96
CA PHE A 103 0.52 -17.36 0.58
C PHE A 103 0.75 -18.31 1.76
#